data_4a5af999e08e15b422e6cea39bb70eb2
#
_entry.id   4a5af999e08e15b422e6cea39bb70eb2
#
_cell.length_a   1.000
_cell.length_b   1.000
_cell.length_c   1.000
_cell.angle_alpha   90.00
_cell.angle_beta   90.00
_cell.angle_gamma   90.00
#
_symmetry.space_group_name_H-M   'P 1'
#
loop_
_entity.id
_entity.type
_entity.pdbx_description
1 polymer ?
#
loop_
_entity_poly.entity_id
_entity_poly.type
_entity_poly.pdbx_seq_one_letter_code
_entity_poly.pdbx_strand_id
1 'polypeptide(L)'
;MMVLSIGGKDYSVKFNYNCFCDTDLLDRVNDLGKIFHGANAKDDKDVSGIGKIRDLFVCVRELLFTGFQEENPVDSLQEVGKLLDQYKAEAPEGEDRGILQLFVMLSNELMEEGFLSDLMKTLSSAVENQKKIPQDHKKPQK
;
A
#
# COMPACT_ATOMS: atom_id res chain seq x y z
N MET A 1 4.81 12.12 -0.69
CA MET A 1 4.55 11.70 -2.07
C MET A 1 5.68 10.82 -2.58
N MET A 2 5.32 9.79 -3.32
CA MET A 2 6.29 8.83 -3.82
C MET A 2 6.58 9.10 -5.28
N VAL A 3 7.86 9.08 -5.66
CA VAL A 3 8.28 9.30 -7.04
C VAL A 3 9.25 8.20 -7.41
N LEU A 4 9.05 7.62 -8.59
CA LEU A 4 9.97 6.63 -9.13
C LEU A 4 10.63 7.21 -10.36
N SER A 5 11.95 7.16 -10.39
CA SER A 5 12.70 7.59 -11.56
C SER A 5 13.00 6.37 -12.42
N ILE A 6 12.50 6.36 -13.63
CA ILE A 6 12.63 5.24 -14.55
C ILE A 6 13.01 5.77 -15.91
N GLY A 7 14.14 5.34 -16.42
CA GLY A 7 14.57 5.77 -17.75
C GLY A 7 14.78 7.28 -17.86
N GLY A 8 15.19 7.91 -16.78
CA GLY A 8 15.43 9.34 -16.79
C GLY A 8 14.17 10.19 -16.65
N LYS A 9 13.03 9.57 -16.39
CA LYS A 9 11.77 10.27 -16.23
C LYS A 9 11.22 9.98 -14.83
N ASP A 10 10.65 10.99 -14.20
CA ASP A 10 10.06 10.86 -12.88
C ASP A 10 8.57 10.55 -12.99
N TYR A 11 8.18 9.47 -12.32
CA TYR A 11 6.78 9.04 -12.27
C TYR A 11 6.27 9.26 -10.86
N SER A 12 5.30 10.14 -10.71
CA SER A 12 4.71 10.43 -9.40
C SER A 12 3.57 9.46 -9.12
N VAL A 13 3.55 8.95 -7.91
CA VAL A 13 2.50 8.03 -7.46
C VAL A 13 1.55 8.82 -6.57
N LYS A 14 0.29 8.84 -6.95
CA LYS A 14 -0.70 9.65 -6.25
C LYS A 14 -2.02 8.90 -6.20
N PHE A 15 -2.55 8.69 -5.01
CA PHE A 15 -3.82 8.00 -4.84
C PHE A 15 -4.88 9.01 -4.49
N ASN A 16 -5.93 9.05 -5.29
CA ASN A 16 -6.98 10.04 -5.13
C ASN A 16 -8.27 9.40 -4.62
N TYR A 17 -9.27 10.22 -4.43
CA TYR A 17 -10.55 9.77 -3.88
C TYR A 17 -11.16 8.64 -4.71
N ASN A 18 -11.13 8.79 -6.02
CA ASN A 18 -11.71 7.77 -6.89
C ASN A 18 -10.99 6.44 -6.80
N CYS A 19 -9.71 6.45 -6.51
CA CYS A 19 -8.97 5.21 -6.31
C CYS A 19 -9.60 4.38 -5.20
N PHE A 20 -9.97 5.03 -4.11
CA PHE A 20 -10.55 4.32 -2.97
C PHE A 20 -11.99 3.90 -3.23
N CYS A 21 -12.70 4.61 -4.11
CA CYS A 21 -14.08 4.27 -4.43
C CYS A 21 -14.19 3.21 -5.51
N ASP A 22 -13.32 3.30 -6.51
CA ASP A 22 -13.50 2.53 -7.75
C ASP A 22 -12.64 1.27 -7.80
N THR A 23 -11.78 1.07 -6.81
CA THR A 23 -10.93 -0.11 -6.80
C THR A 23 -11.01 -0.80 -5.44
N ASP A 24 -10.59 -2.05 -5.41
CA ASP A 24 -10.47 -2.79 -4.16
C ASP A 24 -9.03 -2.83 -3.66
N LEU A 25 -8.21 -1.91 -4.14
CA LEU A 25 -6.78 -1.94 -3.84
C LEU A 25 -6.48 -1.81 -2.36
N LEU A 26 -7.22 -0.96 -1.66
CA LEU A 26 -7.00 -0.81 -0.21
C LEU A 26 -7.23 -2.12 0.52
N ASP A 27 -8.32 -2.82 0.17
CA ASP A 27 -8.61 -4.11 0.79
C ASP A 27 -7.55 -5.13 0.45
N ARG A 28 -7.09 -5.14 -0.79
CA ARG A 28 -6.07 -6.10 -1.22
C ARG A 28 -4.73 -5.83 -0.56
N VAL A 29 -4.37 -4.57 -0.40
CA VAL A 29 -3.14 -4.20 0.31
C VAL A 29 -3.22 -4.68 1.75
N ASN A 30 -4.37 -4.48 2.38
CA ASN A 30 -4.55 -4.91 3.76
C ASN A 30 -4.40 -6.42 3.88
N ASP A 31 -5.05 -7.17 3.00
CA ASP A 31 -4.99 -8.64 3.04
C ASP A 31 -3.59 -9.15 2.79
N LEU A 32 -2.91 -8.61 1.77
CA LEU A 32 -1.56 -9.04 1.46
C LEU A 32 -0.58 -8.61 2.54
N GLY A 33 -0.83 -7.47 3.17
CA GLY A 33 0.00 -7.02 4.26
C GLY A 33 -0.03 -7.98 5.42
N LYS A 34 -1.19 -8.52 5.74
CA LYS A 34 -1.29 -9.51 6.80
C LYS A 34 -0.45 -10.73 6.50
N ILE A 35 -0.41 -11.13 5.24
CA ILE A 35 0.34 -12.31 4.85
C ILE A 35 1.84 -12.06 4.90
N PHE A 36 2.30 -10.95 4.33
CA PHE A 36 3.73 -10.71 4.16
C PHE A 36 4.37 -9.96 5.31
N HIS A 37 3.59 -9.27 6.13
CA HIS A 37 4.11 -8.61 7.33
C HIS A 37 3.84 -9.46 8.56
N GLY A 38 2.61 -9.96 8.68
CA GLY A 38 2.21 -10.70 9.85
C GLY A 38 2.76 -12.09 9.89
N ALA A 39 2.85 -12.73 8.73
CA ALA A 39 3.37 -14.08 8.66
C ALA A 39 4.83 -14.12 9.06
N ASN A 40 5.53 -13.10 8.71
CA ASN A 40 6.94 -12.92 8.90
C ASN A 40 7.67 -14.27 8.95
N ALA A 41 8.82 -14.29 9.55
CA ALA A 41 9.68 -15.45 9.43
C ALA A 41 9.34 -16.56 10.39
N LYS A 42 8.34 -16.40 11.18
CA LYS A 42 8.08 -17.44 12.18
C LYS A 42 7.63 -18.74 11.60
N ASP A 43 6.88 -18.66 10.54
CA ASP A 43 6.32 -19.87 9.96
C ASP A 43 6.91 -20.07 8.59
N ASP A 44 8.07 -20.68 8.57
CA ASP A 44 8.75 -20.99 7.33
C ASP A 44 7.94 -21.92 6.45
N LYS A 45 6.99 -22.61 7.05
CA LYS A 45 6.23 -23.61 6.32
C LYS A 45 4.91 -23.08 5.82
N ASP A 46 4.66 -21.81 6.03
CA ASP A 46 3.42 -21.22 5.59
C ASP A 46 3.44 -21.03 4.08
N VAL A 47 2.91 -22.03 3.39
CA VAL A 47 2.89 -22.00 1.94
C VAL A 47 1.87 -21.01 1.38
N SER A 48 0.99 -20.49 2.22
CA SER A 48 0.01 -19.54 1.73
C SER A 48 0.69 -18.26 1.25
N GLY A 49 1.82 -17.89 1.88
CA GLY A 49 2.58 -16.76 1.40
C GLY A 49 3.13 -16.98 0.01
N ILE A 50 3.61 -18.19 -0.25
CA ILE A 50 4.12 -18.53 -1.57
C ILE A 50 2.99 -18.49 -2.60
N GLY A 51 1.82 -19.00 -2.23
CA GLY A 51 0.69 -18.99 -3.14
C GLY A 51 0.17 -17.61 -3.45
N LYS A 52 0.54 -16.63 -2.64
CA LYS A 52 0.10 -15.25 -2.83
C LYS A 52 1.12 -14.37 -3.53
N ILE A 53 2.25 -14.92 -3.95
CA ILE A 53 3.28 -14.11 -4.59
C ILE A 53 2.75 -13.49 -5.87
N ARG A 54 2.02 -14.26 -6.67
CA ARG A 54 1.43 -13.71 -7.89
C ARG A 54 0.48 -12.55 -7.57
N ASP A 55 -0.33 -12.72 -6.53
CA ASP A 55 -1.24 -11.66 -6.12
C ASP A 55 -0.48 -10.41 -5.71
N LEU A 56 0.67 -10.59 -5.08
CA LEU A 56 1.51 -9.46 -4.69
C LEU A 56 1.99 -8.69 -5.91
N PHE A 57 2.49 -9.40 -6.93
CA PHE A 57 2.93 -8.75 -8.16
C PHE A 57 1.79 -8.03 -8.87
N VAL A 58 0.63 -8.68 -8.95
CA VAL A 58 -0.53 -8.08 -9.59
C VAL A 58 -0.97 -6.83 -8.84
N CYS A 59 -0.99 -6.89 -7.52
CA CYS A 59 -1.40 -5.76 -6.71
C CYS A 59 -0.46 -4.57 -6.87
N VAL A 60 0.84 -4.82 -6.84
CA VAL A 60 1.82 -3.75 -7.01
C VAL A 60 1.68 -3.10 -8.38
N ARG A 61 1.48 -3.90 -9.41
CA ARG A 61 1.31 -3.36 -10.76
C ARG A 61 0.07 -2.48 -10.85
N GLU A 62 -1.02 -2.93 -10.24
CA GLU A 62 -2.26 -2.14 -10.27
C GLU A 62 -2.16 -0.88 -9.42
N LEU A 63 -1.47 -0.97 -8.30
CA LEU A 63 -1.24 0.22 -7.48
C LEU A 63 -0.48 1.28 -8.27
N LEU A 64 0.56 0.87 -8.98
CA LEU A 64 1.33 1.82 -9.77
C LEU A 64 0.55 2.34 -10.95
N PHE A 65 -0.19 1.47 -11.62
CA PHE A 65 -1.03 1.91 -12.72
C PHE A 65 -1.99 3.00 -12.25
N THR A 66 -2.66 2.75 -11.14
CA THR A 66 -3.61 3.70 -10.57
C THR A 66 -2.90 4.96 -10.09
N GLY A 67 -1.77 4.79 -9.43
CA GLY A 67 -1.05 5.93 -8.87
C GLY A 67 -0.42 6.85 -9.91
N PHE A 68 -0.14 6.32 -11.10
CA PHE A 68 0.46 7.14 -12.16
C PHE A 68 -0.56 7.96 -12.93
N GLN A 69 -1.85 7.65 -12.82
CA GLN A 69 -2.85 8.21 -13.73
C GLN A 69 -2.94 9.73 -13.67
N GLU A 70 -2.70 10.34 -12.53
CA GLU A 70 -2.87 11.77 -12.40
C GLU A 70 -1.74 12.56 -13.01
N GLU A 71 -0.51 12.13 -12.78
CA GLU A 71 0.65 12.92 -13.18
C GLU A 71 1.35 12.35 -14.40
N ASN A 72 1.41 11.05 -14.51
CA ASN A 72 2.15 10.37 -15.56
C ASN A 72 1.38 9.17 -16.06
N PRO A 73 0.21 9.37 -16.67
CA PRO A 73 -0.64 8.23 -17.06
C PRO A 73 0.07 7.26 -17.98
N VAL A 74 -0.19 6.00 -17.77
CA VAL A 74 0.38 4.92 -18.54
C VAL A 74 -0.78 4.18 -19.20
N ASP A 75 -0.57 3.71 -20.41
CA ASP A 75 -1.66 3.22 -21.24
C ASP A 75 -2.24 1.89 -20.77
N SER A 76 -1.43 1.04 -20.13
CA SER A 76 -1.91 -0.29 -19.78
C SER A 76 -1.14 -0.84 -18.61
N LEU A 77 -1.70 -1.90 -18.01
CA LEU A 77 -1.02 -2.62 -16.94
C LEU A 77 0.28 -3.24 -17.44
N GLN A 78 0.29 -3.71 -18.67
CA GLN A 78 1.49 -4.32 -19.24
C GLN A 78 2.61 -3.30 -19.36
N GLU A 79 2.25 -2.06 -19.67
CA GLU A 79 3.25 -1.01 -19.76
C GLU A 79 3.88 -0.74 -18.40
N VAL A 80 3.07 -0.79 -17.34
CA VAL A 80 3.59 -0.66 -15.98
C VAL A 80 4.57 -1.78 -15.69
N GLY A 81 4.24 -3.00 -16.12
CA GLY A 81 5.14 -4.12 -15.91
C GLY A 81 6.50 -3.89 -16.55
N LYS A 82 6.51 -3.34 -17.77
CA LYS A 82 7.76 -3.02 -18.43
C LYS A 82 8.55 -1.95 -17.68
N LEU A 83 7.85 -0.95 -17.17
CA LEU A 83 8.50 0.08 -16.37
C LEU A 83 9.11 -0.50 -15.10
N LEU A 84 8.43 -1.46 -14.48
CA LEU A 84 8.97 -2.10 -13.28
C LEU A 84 10.21 -2.91 -13.59
N ASP A 85 10.23 -3.61 -14.73
CA ASP A 85 11.43 -4.32 -15.12
C ASP A 85 12.60 -3.36 -15.29
N GLN A 86 12.35 -2.23 -15.92
CA GLN A 86 13.38 -1.22 -16.11
C GLN A 86 13.83 -0.60 -14.79
N TYR A 87 12.85 -0.31 -13.93
CA TYR A 87 13.15 0.26 -12.61
C TYR A 87 14.10 -0.64 -11.84
N LYS A 88 13.82 -1.94 -11.86
CA LYS A 88 14.67 -2.88 -11.17
C LYS A 88 16.05 -2.99 -11.81
N ALA A 89 16.08 -2.97 -13.14
CA ALA A 89 17.35 -3.07 -13.86
C ALA A 89 18.25 -1.87 -13.64
N GLU A 90 17.66 -0.71 -13.37
CA GLU A 90 18.39 0.52 -13.16
C GLU A 90 18.81 0.74 -11.70
N ALA A 91 18.53 -0.21 -10.81
CA ALA A 91 18.83 -0.04 -9.40
C ALA A 91 20.31 0.16 -9.16
N PRO A 92 20.68 1.20 -8.41
CA PRO A 92 22.09 1.35 -8.02
C PRO A 92 22.52 0.19 -7.14
N GLU A 93 23.81 -0.02 -7.12
CA GLU A 93 24.37 -1.08 -6.29
C GLU A 93 24.00 -0.82 -4.82
N GLY A 94 23.50 -1.86 -4.16
CA GLY A 94 23.12 -1.76 -2.77
C GLY A 94 21.71 -1.28 -2.51
N GLU A 95 21.00 -0.85 -3.52
CA GLU A 95 19.62 -0.42 -3.36
C GLU A 95 18.67 -1.57 -3.65
N ASP A 96 17.72 -1.79 -2.73
CA ASP A 96 16.75 -2.87 -2.88
C ASP A 96 15.51 -2.33 -3.59
N ARG A 97 15.26 -2.85 -4.79
CA ARG A 97 14.07 -2.54 -5.57
C ARG A 97 13.23 -3.78 -5.82
N GLY A 98 13.23 -4.70 -4.86
CA GLY A 98 12.42 -5.90 -4.96
C GLY A 98 10.96 -5.63 -4.76
N ILE A 99 10.14 -6.65 -5.05
CA ILE A 99 8.69 -6.51 -5.01
C ILE A 99 8.17 -6.21 -3.60
N LEU A 100 8.77 -6.80 -2.57
CA LEU A 100 8.32 -6.53 -1.21
C LEU A 100 8.65 -5.11 -0.80
N GLN A 101 9.82 -4.61 -1.19
CA GLN A 101 10.17 -3.23 -0.90
C GLN A 101 9.19 -2.28 -1.57
N LEU A 102 8.85 -2.53 -2.83
CA LEU A 102 7.87 -1.73 -3.53
C LEU A 102 6.51 -1.81 -2.86
N PHE A 103 6.11 -3.00 -2.44
CA PHE A 103 4.82 -3.17 -1.78
C PHE A 103 4.76 -2.35 -0.49
N VAL A 104 5.83 -2.39 0.30
CA VAL A 104 5.87 -1.64 1.55
C VAL A 104 5.80 -0.14 1.26
N MET A 105 6.57 0.33 0.30
CA MET A 105 6.57 1.76 -0.06
C MET A 105 5.20 2.20 -0.53
N LEU A 106 4.56 1.41 -1.38
CA LEU A 106 3.24 1.75 -1.91
C LEU A 106 2.17 1.69 -0.82
N SER A 107 2.27 0.71 0.07
CA SER A 107 1.33 0.61 1.18
C SER A 107 1.43 1.84 2.07
N ASN A 108 2.65 2.27 2.37
CA ASN A 108 2.83 3.46 3.19
C ASN A 108 2.29 4.70 2.49
N GLU A 109 2.53 4.81 1.18
CA GLU A 109 2.02 5.95 0.44
C GLU A 109 0.50 5.98 0.46
N LEU A 110 -0.12 4.83 0.27
CA LEU A 110 -1.57 4.72 0.26
C LEU A 110 -2.16 5.14 1.62
N MET A 111 -1.54 4.69 2.70
CA MET A 111 -2.02 4.99 4.03
C MET A 111 -1.76 6.43 4.45
N GLU A 112 -0.81 7.08 3.81
CA GLU A 112 -0.43 8.45 4.17
C GLU A 112 -1.09 9.50 3.29
N GLU A 113 -1.94 9.09 2.34
CA GLU A 113 -2.69 10.08 1.57
C GLU A 113 -3.51 10.94 2.51
N GLY A 114 -3.59 12.22 2.17
CA GLY A 114 -4.13 13.21 3.08
C GLY A 114 -5.47 12.84 3.69
N PHE A 115 -6.47 12.55 2.85
CA PHE A 115 -7.80 12.28 3.40
C PHE A 115 -7.85 10.95 4.14
N LEU A 116 -7.08 9.95 3.72
CA LEU A 116 -7.06 8.69 4.43
C LEU A 116 -6.33 8.82 5.76
N SER A 117 -5.23 9.53 5.76
CA SER A 117 -4.48 9.79 6.99
C SER A 117 -5.36 10.52 8.00
N ASP A 118 -6.11 11.52 7.55
CA ASP A 118 -7.00 12.25 8.44
C ASP A 118 -8.08 11.34 9.01
N LEU A 119 -8.62 10.46 8.17
CA LEU A 119 -9.64 9.54 8.62
C LEU A 119 -9.09 8.60 9.70
N MET A 120 -7.90 8.08 9.49
CA MET A 120 -7.29 7.17 10.44
C MET A 120 -7.03 7.87 11.77
N LYS A 121 -6.59 9.11 11.73
CA LYS A 121 -6.40 9.89 12.96
C LYS A 121 -7.71 10.10 13.68
N THR A 122 -8.75 10.43 12.95
CA THR A 122 -10.06 10.64 13.54
C THR A 122 -10.59 9.37 14.19
N LEU A 123 -10.44 8.24 13.51
CA LEU A 123 -10.89 6.96 14.04
C LEU A 123 -10.12 6.57 15.30
N SER A 124 -8.82 6.80 15.31
CA SER A 124 -8.02 6.52 16.50
C SER A 124 -8.47 7.35 17.69
N SER A 125 -8.72 8.64 17.46
CA SER A 125 -9.20 9.51 18.53
C SER A 125 -10.56 9.06 19.04
N ALA A 126 -11.45 8.69 18.14
CA ALA A 126 -12.78 8.24 18.54
C ALA A 126 -12.71 6.99 19.40
N VAL A 127 -11.85 6.05 19.03
CA VAL A 127 -11.69 4.82 19.78
C VAL A 127 -11.15 5.13 21.17
N GLU A 128 -10.17 6.00 21.26
CA GLU A 128 -9.62 6.37 22.56
C GLU A 128 -10.66 7.03 23.43
N ASN A 129 -11.45 7.92 22.84
CA ASN A 129 -12.50 8.59 23.61
C ASN A 129 -13.54 7.60 24.10
N GLN A 130 -13.90 6.64 23.29
CA GLN A 130 -14.85 5.62 23.70
C GLN A 130 -14.31 4.77 24.85
N LYS A 131 -13.03 4.51 24.85
CA LYS A 131 -12.44 3.75 25.93
C LYS A 131 -12.46 4.52 27.24
N LYS A 132 -12.34 5.83 27.16
CA LYS A 132 -12.35 6.67 28.36
C LYS A 132 -13.74 6.83 28.95
N ILE A 133 -14.73 6.99 28.09
CA ILE A 133 -16.07 7.26 28.55
C ILE A 133 -16.63 6.16 29.44
N PRO A 134 -16.55 4.90 29.06
CA PRO A 134 -17.09 3.85 29.93
C PRO A 134 -16.46 3.81 31.30
N GLN A 135 -15.23 4.27 31.41
CA GLN A 135 -14.58 4.28 32.71
C GLN A 135 -15.17 5.32 33.64
N ASP A 136 -15.75 6.35 33.06
CA ASP A 136 -16.30 7.43 33.86
C ASP A 136 -17.58 7.03 34.56
N HIS A 137 -18.37 6.26 33.94
CA HIS A 137 -19.65 5.95 34.49
C HIS A 137 -19.92 4.49 34.47
N LYS A 138 -19.28 3.91 34.43
CA LYS A 138 -19.68 2.58 34.51
C LYS A 138 -20.33 2.23 35.73
N LYS A 139 -20.57 3.41 35.14
CA LYS A 139 -21.12 3.36 35.52
C LYS A 139 -21.86 3.36 35.62
N PRO A 140 -22.15 3.67 35.39
CA PRO A 140 -22.98 3.81 35.48
C PRO A 140 -23.51 3.78 35.66
N GLN A 141 -23.44 3.77 35.45
CA GLN A 141 -24.05 3.71 35.68
C GLN A 141 -24.54 3.67 36.15
N LYS A 142 -24.60 4.06 36.27
CA LYS A 142 -25.13 4.32 36.96
C LYS A 142 -25.59 4.26 37.68
#